data_e9655aad2e6b31fbbd33e8a602e9f107
#
_entry.id   e9655aad2e6b31fbbd33e8a602e9f107
#
_cell.length_a   1.000
_cell.length_b   1.000
_cell.length_c   1.000
_cell.angle_alpha   90.00
_cell.angle_beta   90.00
_cell.angle_gamma   90.00
#
_symmetry.space_group_name_H-M   'P 1'
#
loop_
_entity.id
_entity.type
_entity.pdbx_description
1 polymer ?
#
loop_
_entity_poly.entity_id
_entity_poly.type
_entity_poly.pdbx_seq_one_letter_code
_entity_poly.pdbx_strand_id
1 'polypeptide(L)'
;MNTTNYEDIWQASLIHVTDEFALPPVVLQAGEAIIGTLGNFSVSTGKAKAKKTFNVSAIVAAALVNGQVLEYQASFPESKRTILYFDTEQSPYHCQLVMQRILRLAELPIDKEPQNLKFSHLRAIADPNERREIIRYAIYNTPNVGLVVIDGIRDLMLDINNSTEATKLVGDLMQWTSEQNIHIQTEIGRAHV
;
A
#
# COMPACT_ATOMS: atom_id res chain seq x y z
N MET A 1 -27.18 -19.06 14.74
CA MET A 1 -25.98 -19.43 13.95
C MET A 1 -26.31 -19.06 12.51
N ASN A 2 -25.70 -18.04 11.96
CA ASN A 2 -25.85 -17.73 10.54
C ASN A 2 -25.10 -18.83 9.76
N THR A 3 -25.84 -19.76 9.19
CA THR A 3 -25.28 -20.75 8.25
C THR A 3 -24.90 -19.98 6.99
N THR A 4 -23.60 -19.87 6.75
CA THR A 4 -23.07 -19.30 5.50
C THR A 4 -23.66 -20.11 4.34
N ASN A 5 -24.47 -19.48 3.49
CA ASN A 5 -25.01 -20.15 2.32
C ASN A 5 -23.96 -20.16 1.20
N TYR A 6 -23.22 -21.23 1.06
CA TYR A 6 -22.17 -21.37 0.05
C TYR A 6 -22.72 -21.34 -1.39
N GLU A 7 -23.97 -21.77 -1.59
CA GLU A 7 -24.61 -21.71 -2.89
C GLU A 7 -24.78 -20.27 -3.37
N ASP A 8 -25.28 -19.37 -2.51
CA ASP A 8 -25.45 -17.95 -2.84
C ASP A 8 -24.10 -17.27 -3.13
N ILE A 9 -23.06 -17.62 -2.35
CA ILE A 9 -21.70 -17.07 -2.58
C ILE A 9 -21.16 -17.57 -3.90
N TRP A 10 -21.33 -18.84 -4.20
CA TRP A 10 -20.88 -19.43 -5.47
C TRP A 10 -21.60 -18.80 -6.66
N GLN A 11 -22.93 -18.72 -6.62
CA GLN A 11 -23.73 -18.09 -7.69
C GLN A 11 -23.32 -16.61 -7.90
N ALA A 12 -23.08 -15.85 -6.83
CA ALA A 12 -22.61 -14.47 -6.90
C ALA A 12 -21.18 -14.30 -7.43
N SER A 13 -20.37 -15.37 -7.41
CA SER A 13 -18.99 -15.37 -7.90
C SER A 13 -18.82 -15.76 -9.36
N LEU A 14 -19.91 -16.23 -10.01
CA LEU A 14 -19.85 -16.62 -11.42
C LEU A 14 -19.63 -15.40 -12.32
N ILE A 15 -18.77 -15.60 -13.32
CA ILE A 15 -18.51 -14.60 -14.38
C ILE A 15 -19.03 -15.19 -15.69
N HIS A 16 -19.84 -14.43 -16.40
CA HIS A 16 -20.40 -14.83 -17.68
C HIS A 16 -19.71 -14.09 -18.83
N VAL A 17 -19.65 -14.71 -20.00
CA VAL A 17 -19.05 -14.12 -21.21
C VAL A 17 -19.70 -12.79 -21.62
N THR A 18 -20.94 -12.58 -21.20
CA THR A 18 -21.72 -11.37 -21.49
C THR A 18 -21.57 -10.27 -20.45
N ASP A 19 -20.83 -10.52 -19.37
CA ASP A 19 -20.61 -9.52 -18.31
C ASP A 19 -19.68 -8.41 -18.82
N GLU A 20 -20.02 -7.18 -18.50
CA GLU A 20 -19.19 -6.01 -18.83
C GLU A 20 -18.52 -5.50 -17.56
N PHE A 21 -17.18 -5.53 -17.55
CA PHE A 21 -16.38 -5.00 -16.44
C PHE A 21 -15.62 -3.75 -16.89
N ALA A 22 -15.67 -2.71 -16.08
CA ALA A 22 -14.81 -1.55 -16.28
C ALA A 22 -13.35 -1.92 -16.04
N LEU A 23 -12.44 -1.39 -16.85
CA LEU A 23 -11.00 -1.53 -16.59
C LEU A 23 -10.66 -0.89 -15.24
N PRO A 24 -9.89 -1.59 -14.37
CA PRO A 24 -9.43 -0.98 -13.13
C PRO A 24 -8.63 0.30 -13.43
N PRO A 25 -8.93 1.42 -12.78
CA PRO A 25 -8.19 2.67 -13.00
C PRO A 25 -6.69 2.47 -12.76
N VAL A 26 -5.88 2.79 -13.77
CA VAL A 26 -4.42 2.85 -13.62
C VAL A 26 -4.09 4.09 -12.80
N VAL A 27 -3.44 3.90 -11.66
CA VAL A 27 -3.14 4.99 -10.71
C VAL A 27 -1.65 5.24 -10.53
N LEU A 28 -0.79 4.26 -10.87
CA LEU A 28 0.66 4.40 -10.80
C LEU A 28 1.33 3.77 -12.03
N GLN A 29 2.28 4.50 -12.60
CA GLN A 29 3.13 4.05 -13.71
C GLN A 29 4.60 4.40 -13.45
N ALA A 30 5.51 3.60 -14.01
CA ALA A 30 6.94 3.89 -14.08
C ALA A 30 7.35 3.90 -15.57
N GLY A 31 7.60 5.07 -16.14
CA GLY A 31 7.67 5.22 -17.58
C GLY A 31 6.37 4.74 -18.25
N GLU A 32 6.47 3.77 -19.18
CA GLU A 32 5.30 3.18 -19.85
C GLU A 32 4.69 1.99 -19.08
N ALA A 33 5.36 1.49 -18.03
CA ALA A 33 4.92 0.31 -17.30
C ALA A 33 3.87 0.67 -16.24
N ILE A 34 2.74 -0.03 -16.25
CA ILE A 34 1.74 0.05 -15.19
C ILE A 34 2.27 -0.69 -13.97
N ILE A 35 2.38 0.01 -12.84
CA ILE A 35 2.83 -0.56 -11.56
C ILE A 35 1.73 -0.58 -10.51
N GLY A 36 0.61 0.12 -10.72
CA GLY A 36 -0.51 0.12 -9.79
C GLY A 36 -1.85 0.45 -10.44
N THR A 37 -2.87 -0.32 -10.05
CA THR A 37 -4.28 -0.07 -10.36
C THR A 37 -5.09 -0.08 -9.08
N LEU A 38 -6.23 0.59 -9.03
CA LEU A 38 -7.16 0.44 -7.90
C LEU A 38 -7.68 -0.99 -7.83
N GLY A 39 -7.96 -1.47 -6.61
CA GLY A 39 -8.40 -2.84 -6.35
C GLY A 39 -7.26 -3.87 -6.34
N ASN A 40 -6.00 -3.46 -6.43
CA ASN A 40 -4.85 -4.36 -6.50
C ASN A 40 -3.69 -3.91 -5.59
N PHE A 41 -2.71 -4.80 -5.41
CA PHE A 41 -1.46 -4.45 -4.73
C PHE A 41 -0.25 -4.79 -5.58
N SER A 42 0.85 -4.11 -5.30
CA SER A 42 2.15 -4.37 -5.91
C SER A 42 3.24 -4.53 -4.87
N VAL A 43 4.27 -5.30 -5.21
CA VAL A 43 5.37 -5.64 -4.32
C VAL A 43 6.70 -5.25 -4.97
N SER A 44 7.41 -4.32 -4.35
CA SER A 44 8.79 -4.01 -4.73
C SER A 44 9.75 -5.00 -4.08
N THR A 45 10.54 -5.69 -4.88
CA THR A 45 11.58 -6.62 -4.40
C THR A 45 12.96 -6.14 -4.80
N GLY A 46 13.96 -6.43 -4.01
CA GLY A 46 15.34 -6.08 -4.36
C GLY A 46 16.35 -6.51 -3.31
N LYS A 47 17.63 -6.53 -3.70
CA LYS A 47 18.74 -6.80 -2.77
C LYS A 47 18.78 -5.73 -1.67
N ALA A 48 19.37 -6.06 -0.51
CA ALA A 48 19.66 -5.06 0.51
C ALA A 48 20.46 -3.90 -0.11
N LYS A 49 20.17 -2.67 0.34
CA LYS A 49 20.76 -1.41 -0.18
C LYS A 49 20.42 -1.05 -1.64
N ALA A 50 19.43 -1.69 -2.27
CA ALA A 50 18.98 -1.39 -3.63
C ALA A 50 18.15 -0.09 -3.74
N LYS A 51 18.27 0.86 -2.81
CA LYS A 51 17.56 2.15 -2.77
C LYS A 51 16.03 2.03 -2.82
N LYS A 52 15.47 0.92 -2.33
CA LYS A 52 14.02 0.64 -2.37
C LYS A 52 13.19 1.75 -1.72
N THR A 53 13.55 2.16 -0.50
CA THR A 53 12.87 3.27 0.20
C THR A 53 12.94 4.60 -0.58
N PHE A 54 13.97 4.79 -1.43
CA PHE A 54 14.03 5.96 -2.32
C PHE A 54 12.97 5.85 -3.42
N ASN A 55 12.84 4.69 -4.07
CA ASN A 55 11.83 4.47 -5.10
C ASN A 55 10.42 4.60 -4.52
N VAL A 56 10.16 4.02 -3.34
CA VAL A 56 8.89 4.19 -2.64
C VAL A 56 8.63 5.68 -2.32
N SER A 57 9.66 6.42 -1.89
CA SER A 57 9.53 7.87 -1.66
C SER A 57 9.14 8.64 -2.93
N ALA A 58 9.69 8.26 -4.09
CA ALA A 58 9.36 8.88 -5.38
C ALA A 58 7.92 8.53 -5.83
N ILE A 59 7.48 7.27 -5.64
CA ILE A 59 6.09 6.85 -5.89
C ILE A 59 5.12 7.66 -5.03
N VAL A 60 5.41 7.80 -3.74
CA VAL A 60 4.56 8.57 -2.81
C VAL A 60 4.56 10.05 -3.16
N ALA A 61 5.71 10.61 -3.56
CA ALA A 61 5.80 12.00 -4.03
C ALA A 61 4.94 12.22 -5.28
N ALA A 62 4.99 11.31 -6.26
CA ALA A 62 4.14 11.37 -7.45
C ALA A 62 2.65 11.30 -7.08
N ALA A 63 2.27 10.39 -6.16
CA ALA A 63 0.90 10.29 -5.67
C ALA A 63 0.44 11.54 -4.90
N LEU A 64 1.35 12.16 -4.14
CA LEU A 64 1.06 13.36 -3.35
C LEU A 64 0.71 14.55 -4.23
N VAL A 65 1.47 14.77 -5.32
CA VAL A 65 1.17 15.81 -6.32
C VAL A 65 0.15 15.36 -7.37
N ASN A 66 -0.17 14.06 -7.43
CA ASN A 66 -1.00 13.43 -8.46
C ASN A 66 -0.50 13.74 -9.87
N GLY A 67 0.78 13.55 -10.08
CA GLY A 67 1.47 13.92 -11.30
C GLY A 67 2.78 13.14 -11.44
N GLN A 68 3.71 13.70 -12.19
CA GLN A 68 4.99 13.08 -12.47
C GLN A 68 6.06 13.52 -11.47
N VAL A 69 6.79 12.55 -10.91
CA VAL A 69 8.01 12.77 -10.11
C VAL A 69 9.04 11.75 -10.53
N LEU A 70 10.17 12.20 -11.05
CA LEU A 70 11.18 11.35 -11.70
C LEU A 70 10.52 10.48 -12.80
N GLU A 71 10.76 9.17 -12.78
CA GLU A 71 10.14 8.21 -13.71
C GLU A 71 8.71 7.78 -13.32
N TYR A 72 8.21 8.20 -12.16
CA TYR A 72 6.90 7.77 -11.67
C TYR A 72 5.81 8.78 -12.02
N GLN A 73 4.69 8.26 -12.51
CA GLN A 73 3.47 9.02 -12.79
C GLN A 73 2.33 8.49 -11.91
N ALA A 74 1.63 9.40 -11.24
CA ALA A 74 0.41 9.07 -10.50
C ALA A 74 -0.82 9.78 -11.08
N SER A 75 -1.97 9.08 -11.06
CA SER A 75 -3.26 9.58 -11.53
C SER A 75 -4.40 9.00 -10.70
N PHE A 76 -4.54 9.49 -9.48
CA PHE A 76 -5.61 9.07 -8.57
C PHE A 76 -6.88 9.92 -8.77
N PRO A 77 -8.09 9.32 -8.76
CA PRO A 77 -9.33 10.06 -8.73
C PRO A 77 -9.42 10.99 -7.50
N GLU A 78 -10.14 12.10 -7.60
CA GLU A 78 -10.29 13.06 -6.48
C GLU A 78 -10.82 12.42 -5.19
N SER A 79 -11.69 11.42 -5.31
CA SER A 79 -12.20 10.64 -4.16
C SER A 79 -11.19 9.63 -3.60
N LYS A 80 -9.95 9.58 -4.12
CA LYS A 80 -8.90 8.59 -3.79
C LYS A 80 -7.53 9.25 -3.60
N ARG A 81 -7.48 10.46 -3.03
CA ARG A 81 -6.26 11.26 -2.93
C ARG A 81 -5.50 11.09 -1.61
N THR A 82 -6.09 10.43 -0.61
CA THR A 82 -5.42 10.21 0.68
C THR A 82 -4.42 9.05 0.58
N ILE A 83 -3.22 9.30 1.07
CA ILE A 83 -2.11 8.37 1.13
C ILE A 83 -1.89 7.97 2.59
N LEU A 84 -1.86 6.68 2.88
CA LEU A 84 -1.43 6.12 4.17
C LEU A 84 -0.05 5.49 3.98
N TYR A 85 0.92 5.89 4.81
CA TYR A 85 2.26 5.31 4.81
C TYR A 85 2.53 4.66 6.17
N PHE A 86 2.85 3.39 6.18
CA PHE A 86 3.22 2.62 7.37
C PHE A 86 4.66 2.13 7.25
N ASP A 87 5.52 2.59 8.14
CA ASP A 87 6.90 2.14 8.27
C ASP A 87 7.01 1.23 9.49
N THR A 88 7.42 -0.01 9.29
CA THR A 88 7.53 -1.03 10.35
C THR A 88 8.97 -1.23 10.83
N GLU A 89 9.96 -0.72 10.10
CA GLU A 89 11.37 -1.00 10.32
C GLU A 89 12.14 0.14 10.98
N GLN A 90 11.79 1.39 10.66
CA GLN A 90 12.62 2.55 11.00
C GLN A 90 12.21 3.22 12.32
N SER A 91 13.18 3.93 12.92
CA SER A 91 12.91 4.79 14.07
C SER A 91 12.17 6.07 13.65
N PRO A 92 11.48 6.78 14.58
CA PRO A 92 10.78 8.02 14.27
C PRO A 92 11.66 9.06 13.55
N TYR A 93 12.93 9.18 13.93
CA TYR A 93 13.88 10.09 13.28
C TYR A 93 14.06 9.74 11.79
N HIS A 94 14.28 8.47 11.46
CA HIS A 94 14.46 8.05 10.08
C HIS A 94 13.16 8.13 9.27
N CYS A 95 12.01 7.85 9.87
CA CYS A 95 10.69 8.08 9.28
C CYS A 95 10.49 9.55 8.90
N GLN A 96 10.89 10.48 9.79
CA GLN A 96 10.85 11.91 9.50
C GLN A 96 11.74 12.29 8.30
N LEU A 97 12.94 11.70 8.18
CA LEU A 97 13.81 11.90 7.02
C LEU A 97 13.21 11.38 5.72
N VAL A 98 12.51 10.22 5.78
CA VAL A 98 11.76 9.69 4.62
C VAL A 98 10.64 10.64 4.23
N MET A 99 9.84 11.12 5.17
CA MET A 99 8.77 12.08 4.92
C MET A 99 9.31 13.38 4.31
N GLN A 100 10.38 13.95 4.86
CA GLN A 100 11.04 15.14 4.28
C GLN A 100 11.58 14.88 2.87
N ARG A 101 12.07 13.68 2.57
CA ARG A 101 12.48 13.29 1.22
C ARG A 101 11.31 13.28 0.26
N ILE A 102 10.17 12.70 0.67
CA ILE A 102 8.93 12.70 -0.11
C ILE A 102 8.52 14.13 -0.45
N LEU A 103 8.50 15.01 0.54
CA LEU A 103 8.13 16.41 0.33
C LEU A 103 9.10 17.14 -0.61
N ARG A 104 10.42 16.92 -0.47
CA ARG A 104 11.42 17.51 -1.40
C ARG A 104 11.24 17.00 -2.83
N LEU A 105 10.98 15.72 -3.03
CA LEU A 105 10.72 15.14 -4.34
C LEU A 105 9.42 15.67 -4.95
N ALA A 106 8.43 15.97 -4.13
CA ALA A 106 7.15 16.57 -4.51
C ALA A 106 7.22 18.10 -4.67
N GLU A 107 8.39 18.72 -4.43
CA GLU A 107 8.58 20.18 -4.43
C GLU A 107 7.65 20.92 -3.45
N LEU A 108 7.33 20.27 -2.32
CA LEU A 108 6.48 20.80 -1.26
C LEU A 108 7.31 21.30 -0.06
N PRO A 109 6.78 22.28 0.71
CA PRO A 109 7.43 22.76 1.94
C PRO A 109 7.64 21.62 2.93
N ILE A 110 8.87 21.50 3.46
CA ILE A 110 9.24 20.43 4.42
C ILE A 110 8.82 20.73 5.86
N ASP A 111 8.34 21.92 6.12
CA ASP A 111 7.86 22.44 7.41
C ASP A 111 6.33 22.48 7.51
N LYS A 112 5.63 22.00 6.49
CA LYS A 112 4.17 21.91 6.47
C LYS A 112 3.73 20.48 6.23
N GLU A 113 2.83 20.01 7.07
CA GLU A 113 2.23 18.69 6.91
C GLU A 113 1.22 18.69 5.76
N PRO A 114 1.37 17.81 4.76
CA PRO A 114 0.41 17.71 3.67
C PRO A 114 -0.89 17.07 4.19
N GLN A 115 -2.04 17.64 3.79
CA GLN A 115 -3.35 17.18 4.26
C GLN A 115 -3.70 15.76 3.82
N ASN A 116 -3.15 15.33 2.68
CA ASN A 116 -3.46 14.05 2.05
C ASN A 116 -2.37 12.97 2.27
N LEU A 117 -1.40 13.18 3.15
CA LEU A 117 -0.43 12.16 3.56
C LEU A 117 -0.52 11.93 5.07
N LYS A 118 -0.75 10.67 5.46
CA LYS A 118 -0.67 10.22 6.85
C LYS A 118 0.45 9.21 6.98
N PHE A 119 1.51 9.60 7.68
CA PHE A 119 2.70 8.76 7.88
C PHE A 119 2.72 8.21 9.32
N SER A 120 2.77 6.90 9.45
CA SER A 120 2.78 6.19 10.74
C SER A 120 4.00 5.30 10.86
N HIS A 121 4.68 5.33 12.01
CA HIS A 121 5.75 4.41 12.35
C HIS A 121 5.22 3.33 13.29
N LEU A 122 5.37 2.06 12.92
CA LEU A 122 4.82 0.93 13.68
C LEU A 122 5.90 0.08 14.35
N ARG A 123 7.17 0.42 14.20
CA ARG A 123 8.29 -0.36 14.75
C ARG A 123 8.19 -0.63 16.27
N ALA A 124 7.64 0.34 17.03
CA ALA A 124 7.51 0.22 18.48
C ALA A 124 6.42 -0.79 18.92
N ILE A 125 5.54 -1.17 18.02
CA ILE A 125 4.49 -2.15 18.28
C ILE A 125 5.10 -3.54 18.07
N ALA A 126 5.18 -4.35 19.14
CA ALA A 126 5.92 -5.62 19.09
C ALA A 126 5.15 -6.72 18.34
N ASP A 127 3.82 -6.77 18.49
CA ASP A 127 2.98 -7.83 17.91
C ASP A 127 2.66 -7.54 16.43
N PRO A 128 3.08 -8.40 15.47
CA PRO A 128 2.72 -8.29 14.08
C PRO A 128 1.21 -8.27 13.81
N ASN A 129 0.41 -8.99 14.58
CA ASN A 129 -1.04 -8.98 14.43
C ASN A 129 -1.63 -7.62 14.83
N GLU A 130 -1.11 -7.00 15.90
CA GLU A 130 -1.52 -5.65 16.29
C GLU A 130 -1.17 -4.62 15.22
N ARG A 131 0.03 -4.71 14.61
CA ARG A 131 0.40 -3.86 13.45
C ARG A 131 -0.60 -4.01 12.31
N ARG A 132 -0.99 -5.25 11.97
CA ARG A 132 -1.97 -5.52 10.90
C ARG A 132 -3.35 -4.93 11.22
N GLU A 133 -3.81 -5.07 12.45
CA GLU A 133 -5.09 -4.50 12.88
C GLU A 133 -5.08 -2.96 12.85
N ILE A 134 -3.97 -2.32 13.20
CA ILE A 134 -3.81 -0.85 13.08
C ILE A 134 -3.87 -0.41 11.61
N ILE A 135 -3.18 -1.12 10.72
CA ILE A 135 -3.21 -0.85 9.28
C ILE A 135 -4.64 -1.01 8.75
N ARG A 136 -5.27 -2.14 9.07
CA ARG A 136 -6.66 -2.40 8.69
C ARG A 136 -7.59 -1.30 9.20
N TYR A 137 -7.50 -0.95 10.48
CA TYR A 137 -8.31 0.12 11.07
C TYR A 137 -8.13 1.44 10.32
N ALA A 138 -6.89 1.83 10.03
CA ALA A 138 -6.62 3.08 9.33
C ALA A 138 -7.19 3.08 7.91
N ILE A 139 -7.08 1.96 7.17
CA ILE A 139 -7.63 1.80 5.83
C ILE A 139 -9.16 1.99 5.84
N TYR A 140 -9.87 1.36 6.80
CA TYR A 140 -11.33 1.38 6.85
C TYR A 140 -11.92 2.65 7.46
N ASN A 141 -11.14 3.41 8.23
CA ASN A 141 -11.63 4.60 8.95
C ASN A 141 -11.06 5.93 8.43
N THR A 142 -10.24 5.91 7.38
CA THR A 142 -9.74 7.14 6.74
C THR A 142 -10.50 7.39 5.45
N PRO A 143 -11.08 8.57 5.24
CA PRO A 143 -11.79 8.86 4.00
C PRO A 143 -10.83 9.04 2.82
N ASN A 144 -11.34 8.75 1.61
CA ASN A 144 -10.67 9.01 0.34
C ASN A 144 -9.29 8.36 0.18
N VAL A 145 -9.03 7.23 0.86
CA VAL A 145 -7.77 6.49 0.69
C VAL A 145 -7.69 5.96 -0.74
N GLY A 146 -6.57 6.23 -1.40
CA GLY A 146 -6.25 5.71 -2.74
C GLY A 146 -4.98 4.87 -2.73
N LEU A 147 -3.97 5.33 -2.00
CA LEU A 147 -2.68 4.64 -1.88
C LEU A 147 -2.40 4.28 -0.42
N VAL A 148 -2.01 3.03 -0.21
CA VAL A 148 -1.45 2.56 1.06
C VAL A 148 -0.04 2.06 0.79
N VAL A 149 0.93 2.53 1.56
CA VAL A 149 2.31 2.04 1.51
C VAL A 149 2.60 1.26 2.79
N ILE A 150 3.15 0.06 2.64
CA ILE A 150 3.62 -0.76 3.74
C ILE A 150 5.11 -1.04 3.50
N ASP A 151 5.95 -0.25 4.16
CA ASP A 151 7.41 -0.39 4.10
C ASP A 151 7.86 -1.34 5.20
N GLY A 152 8.23 -2.58 4.79
CA GLY A 152 8.56 -3.67 5.70
C GLY A 152 7.41 -4.67 5.92
N ILE A 153 6.76 -5.15 4.86
CA ILE A 153 5.62 -6.09 4.97
C ILE A 153 5.94 -7.37 5.76
N ARG A 154 7.22 -7.78 5.80
CA ARG A 154 7.67 -8.95 6.55
C ARG A 154 7.41 -8.83 8.05
N ASP A 155 7.46 -7.62 8.59
CA ASP A 155 7.23 -7.34 10.00
C ASP A 155 5.75 -7.45 10.42
N LEU A 156 4.88 -7.77 9.46
CA LEU A 156 3.47 -8.12 9.70
C LEU A 156 3.26 -9.63 9.88
N MET A 157 4.33 -10.43 9.94
CA MET A 157 4.30 -11.87 10.16
C MET A 157 5.15 -12.23 11.38
N LEU A 158 4.70 -13.21 12.16
CA LEU A 158 5.46 -13.77 13.29
C LEU A 158 6.66 -14.60 12.78
N ASP A 159 6.42 -15.41 11.75
CA ASP A 159 7.46 -16.21 11.09
C ASP A 159 7.36 -16.07 9.57
N ILE A 160 8.38 -15.47 8.98
CA ILE A 160 8.49 -15.25 7.53
C ILE A 160 8.59 -16.54 6.71
N ASN A 161 8.96 -17.67 7.34
CA ASN A 161 9.03 -18.97 6.71
C ASN A 161 7.72 -19.76 6.84
N ASN A 162 6.76 -19.22 7.59
CA ASN A 162 5.45 -19.84 7.75
C ASN A 162 4.55 -19.50 6.55
N SER A 163 4.35 -20.48 5.67
CA SER A 163 3.52 -20.32 4.47
C SER A 163 2.06 -19.98 4.79
N THR A 164 1.52 -20.45 5.92
CA THR A 164 0.16 -20.15 6.35
C THR A 164 0.00 -18.67 6.71
N GLU A 165 0.97 -18.09 7.42
CA GLU A 165 0.95 -16.65 7.75
C GLU A 165 1.11 -15.80 6.48
N ALA A 166 2.01 -16.18 5.58
CA ALA A 166 2.17 -15.50 4.30
C ALA A 166 0.89 -15.54 3.46
N THR A 167 0.23 -16.70 3.39
CA THR A 167 -1.05 -16.85 2.69
C THR A 167 -2.14 -15.98 3.31
N LYS A 168 -2.22 -15.94 4.65
CA LYS A 168 -3.19 -15.08 5.34
C LYS A 168 -2.94 -13.60 5.05
N LEU A 169 -1.68 -13.15 5.12
CA LEU A 169 -1.32 -11.76 4.83
C LEU A 169 -1.68 -11.37 3.39
N VAL A 170 -1.38 -12.24 2.40
CA VAL A 170 -1.79 -12.01 1.01
C VAL A 170 -3.32 -11.92 0.89
N GLY A 171 -4.06 -12.80 1.60
CA GLY A 171 -5.52 -12.75 1.68
C GLY A 171 -6.03 -11.41 2.24
N ASP A 172 -5.41 -10.90 3.31
CA ASP A 172 -5.74 -9.61 3.89
C ASP A 172 -5.52 -8.46 2.87
N LEU A 173 -4.37 -8.46 2.14
CA LEU A 173 -4.09 -7.46 1.11
C LEU A 173 -5.12 -7.50 -0.03
N MET A 174 -5.48 -8.70 -0.50
CA MET A 174 -6.50 -8.89 -1.53
C MET A 174 -7.86 -8.36 -1.06
N GLN A 175 -8.26 -8.69 0.16
CA GLN A 175 -9.51 -8.23 0.74
C GLN A 175 -9.54 -6.70 0.87
N TRP A 176 -8.52 -6.09 1.50
CA TRP A 176 -8.47 -4.65 1.72
C TRP A 176 -8.49 -3.85 0.40
N THR A 177 -7.73 -4.32 -0.60
CA THR A 177 -7.70 -3.66 -1.92
C THR A 177 -9.03 -3.76 -2.63
N SER A 178 -9.68 -4.91 -2.60
CA SER A 178 -10.98 -5.15 -3.25
C SER A 178 -12.10 -4.37 -2.56
N GLU A 179 -12.23 -4.49 -1.22
CA GLU A 179 -13.34 -3.87 -0.48
C GLU A 179 -13.26 -2.34 -0.46
N GLN A 180 -12.05 -1.80 -0.35
CA GLN A 180 -11.82 -0.35 -0.26
C GLN A 180 -11.49 0.31 -1.60
N ASN A 181 -11.34 -0.49 -2.67
CA ASN A 181 -10.94 -0.01 -4.00
C ASN A 181 -9.72 0.93 -3.91
N ILE A 182 -8.63 0.43 -3.33
CA ILE A 182 -7.35 1.12 -3.11
C ILE A 182 -6.21 0.40 -3.81
N HIS A 183 -5.07 1.08 -3.97
CA HIS A 183 -3.82 0.41 -4.31
C HIS A 183 -2.94 0.27 -3.08
N ILE A 184 -2.38 -0.93 -2.85
CA ILE A 184 -1.38 -1.14 -1.79
C ILE A 184 -0.02 -1.37 -2.45
N GLN A 185 0.93 -0.48 -2.17
CA GLN A 185 2.33 -0.64 -2.53
C GLN A 185 3.09 -1.17 -1.33
N THR A 186 3.76 -2.31 -1.48
CA THR A 186 4.59 -2.85 -0.41
C THR A 186 6.00 -3.16 -0.84
N GLU A 187 6.87 -3.34 0.15
CA GLU A 187 8.28 -3.65 -0.03
C GLU A 187 8.65 -4.93 0.70
N ILE A 188 9.41 -5.81 0.02
CA ILE A 188 10.05 -6.98 0.62
C ILE A 188 11.56 -6.80 0.55
N GLY A 189 12.20 -6.56 1.71
CA GLY A 189 13.63 -6.69 1.87
C GLY A 189 14.05 -8.15 1.78
N ARG A 190 15.09 -8.50 0.99
CA ARG A 190 15.71 -9.83 1.12
C ARG A 190 16.47 -9.87 2.43
N ALA A 191 16.18 -10.87 3.28
CA ALA A 191 17.07 -11.18 4.39
C ALA A 191 18.48 -11.44 3.86
N HIS A 192 19.50 -10.96 4.57
CA HIS A 192 20.83 -11.49 4.41
C HIS A 192 20.79 -12.94 4.91
N VAL A 193 20.95 -13.90 4.01
CA VAL A 193 21.37 -15.26 4.34
C VAL A 193 22.87 -15.21 4.55
#